data_0a30a28516c44d5412e57a95ca66e34f
#
_entry.id   0a30a28516c44d5412e57a95ca66e34f
#
_cell.length_a   1.000
_cell.length_b   1.000
_cell.length_c   1.000
_cell.angle_alpha   90.00
_cell.angle_beta   90.00
_cell.angle_gamma   90.00
#
_symmetry.space_group_name_H-M   'P 1'
#
loop_
_entity.id
_entity.type
_entity.pdbx_description
1 polymer ?
#
loop_
_entity_poly.entity_id
_entity_poly.type
_entity_poly.pdbx_seq_one_letter_code
_entity_poly.pdbx_strand_id
1 'polypeptide(L)'
;MNWIFDQALMAYNKETKKLDDLYRSAAKNCGMAECAFWILYTLRVEEKSFTQAEICEFLIEPKQTVNSALKKLEAEGYLTLSAGADQRSKRVCLTEKGERFVKAHVDRVPEAEAAALGAMTAAERDALIRLTGRYRALFAQKLNCI
;
A
#
# COMPACT_ATOMS: atom_id res chain seq x y z
N MET A 1 33.22 4.19 7.17
CA MET A 1 32.50 3.50 6.06
C MET A 1 32.06 4.57 5.07
N ASN A 2 32.44 4.43 3.82
CA ASN A 2 31.99 5.37 2.79
C ASN A 2 30.67 4.87 2.19
N TRP A 3 29.55 5.21 2.86
CA TRP A 3 28.20 4.78 2.49
C TRP A 3 27.77 5.28 1.10
N ILE A 4 28.38 6.35 0.58
CA ILE A 4 28.00 7.00 -0.69
C ILE A 4 28.18 6.05 -1.89
N PHE A 5 29.15 5.15 -1.81
CA PHE A 5 29.46 4.19 -2.89
C PHE A 5 29.25 2.73 -2.46
N ASP A 6 28.39 2.48 -1.47
CA ASP A 6 28.04 1.11 -1.08
C ASP A 6 27.28 0.42 -2.21
N GLN A 7 27.89 -0.57 -2.84
CA GLN A 7 27.33 -1.26 -4.00
C GLN A 7 26.09 -2.07 -3.64
N ALA A 8 26.03 -2.65 -2.45
CA ALA A 8 24.87 -3.40 -1.98
C ALA A 8 23.67 -2.48 -1.77
N LEU A 9 23.89 -1.30 -1.15
CA LEU A 9 22.86 -0.28 -0.98
C LEU A 9 22.32 0.21 -2.32
N MET A 10 23.21 0.48 -3.27
CA MET A 10 22.83 0.93 -4.61
C MET A 10 22.01 -0.13 -5.36
N ALA A 11 22.42 -1.40 -5.30
CA ALA A 11 21.71 -2.51 -5.92
C ALA A 11 20.33 -2.71 -5.29
N TYR A 12 20.24 -2.69 -3.97
CA TYR A 12 18.97 -2.80 -3.24
C TYR A 12 18.02 -1.67 -3.62
N ASN A 13 18.49 -0.42 -3.58
CA ASN A 13 17.66 0.75 -3.94
C ASN A 13 17.16 0.69 -5.39
N LYS A 14 17.98 0.16 -6.30
CA LYS A 14 17.58 -0.03 -7.69
C LYS A 14 16.43 -1.03 -7.83
N GLU A 15 16.48 -2.14 -7.12
CA GLU A 15 15.40 -3.15 -7.16
C GLU A 15 14.12 -2.65 -6.48
N THR A 16 14.22 -1.99 -5.33
CA THR A 16 13.04 -1.41 -4.65
C THR A 16 12.38 -0.33 -5.50
N LYS A 17 13.18 0.52 -6.18
CA LYS A 17 12.63 1.52 -7.11
C LYS A 17 11.88 0.88 -8.28
N LYS A 18 12.40 -0.19 -8.87
CA LYS A 18 11.70 -0.92 -9.94
C LYS A 18 10.37 -1.49 -9.45
N LEU A 19 10.33 -2.01 -8.21
CA LEU A 19 9.11 -2.51 -7.59
C LEU A 19 8.09 -1.38 -7.40
N ASP A 20 8.51 -0.22 -6.90
CA ASP A 20 7.66 0.95 -6.76
C ASP A 20 7.10 1.42 -8.12
N ASP A 21 7.91 1.39 -9.18
CA ASP A 21 7.48 1.75 -10.53
C ASP A 21 6.38 0.79 -11.06
N LEU A 22 6.42 -0.50 -10.69
CA LEU A 22 5.34 -1.45 -11.02
C LEU A 22 4.02 -1.06 -10.38
N TYR A 23 4.02 -0.73 -9.09
CA TYR A 23 2.81 -0.28 -8.38
C TYR A 23 2.27 1.04 -8.93
N ARG A 24 3.15 1.98 -9.25
CA ARG A 24 2.75 3.26 -9.87
C ARG A 24 2.09 3.03 -11.24
N SER A 25 2.64 2.13 -12.03
CA SER A 25 2.05 1.73 -13.32
C SER A 25 0.70 1.03 -13.14
N ALA A 26 0.57 0.17 -12.12
CA ALA A 26 -0.69 -0.50 -11.81
C ALA A 26 -1.79 0.51 -11.45
N ALA A 27 -1.50 1.49 -10.60
CA ALA A 27 -2.43 2.56 -10.25
C ALA A 27 -2.86 3.36 -11.48
N LYS A 28 -1.91 3.75 -12.32
CA LYS A 28 -2.18 4.45 -13.58
C LYS A 28 -3.10 3.65 -14.51
N ASN A 29 -2.87 2.34 -14.62
CA ASN A 29 -3.68 1.45 -15.44
C ASN A 29 -5.11 1.26 -14.89
N CYS A 30 -5.33 1.50 -13.59
CA CYS A 30 -6.66 1.56 -13.00
C CYS A 30 -7.36 2.90 -13.26
N GLY A 31 -6.69 3.87 -13.87
CA GLY A 31 -7.24 5.20 -14.13
C GLY A 31 -7.40 6.07 -12.89
N MET A 32 -6.64 5.79 -11.83
CA MET A 32 -6.72 6.48 -10.55
C MET A 32 -5.40 7.14 -10.16
N ALA A 33 -5.49 8.14 -9.29
CA ALA A 33 -4.34 8.64 -8.55
C ALA A 33 -3.78 7.55 -7.64
N GLU A 34 -2.49 7.53 -7.42
CA GLU A 34 -1.79 6.50 -6.65
C GLU A 34 -2.34 6.34 -5.22
N CYS A 35 -2.60 7.45 -4.54
CA CYS A 35 -3.17 7.41 -3.19
C CYS A 35 -4.56 6.76 -3.17
N ALA A 36 -5.43 7.07 -4.13
CA ALA A 36 -6.76 6.45 -4.25
C ALA A 36 -6.66 4.95 -4.52
N PHE A 37 -5.72 4.54 -5.39
CA PHE A 37 -5.43 3.13 -5.63
C PHE A 37 -5.02 2.40 -4.34
N TRP A 38 -4.09 2.97 -3.55
CA TRP A 38 -3.64 2.35 -2.31
C TRP A 38 -4.73 2.26 -1.24
N ILE A 39 -5.65 3.23 -1.19
CA ILE A 39 -6.83 3.15 -0.30
C ILE A 39 -7.68 1.94 -0.68
N LEU A 40 -8.05 1.80 -1.95
CA LEU A 40 -8.88 0.69 -2.42
C LEU A 40 -8.17 -0.66 -2.29
N TYR A 41 -6.89 -0.71 -2.60
CA TYR A 41 -6.05 -1.90 -2.42
C TYR A 41 -6.03 -2.34 -0.95
N THR A 42 -5.79 -1.40 -0.03
CA THR A 42 -5.76 -1.68 1.40
C THR A 42 -7.09 -2.24 1.91
N LEU A 43 -8.21 -1.60 1.53
CA LEU A 43 -9.55 -2.07 1.91
C LEU A 43 -9.85 -3.47 1.36
N ARG A 44 -9.22 -3.86 0.27
CA ARG A 44 -9.43 -5.15 -0.38
C ARG A 44 -8.57 -6.27 0.19
N VAL A 45 -7.30 -5.98 0.44
CA VAL A 45 -6.29 -6.98 0.87
C VAL A 45 -6.33 -7.22 2.38
N GLU A 46 -6.57 -6.18 3.13
CA GLU A 46 -6.68 -6.26 4.58
C GLU A 46 -8.12 -6.61 4.97
N GLU A 47 -8.30 -7.82 5.48
CA GLU A 47 -9.62 -8.31 5.89
C GLU A 47 -10.12 -7.67 7.19
N LYS A 48 -10.01 -6.36 7.31
CA LYS A 48 -10.55 -5.63 8.46
C LYS A 48 -11.21 -4.33 8.04
N SER A 49 -12.14 -3.87 8.87
CA SER A 49 -12.72 -2.56 8.73
C SER A 49 -11.76 -1.48 9.22
N PHE A 50 -11.58 -0.43 8.45
CA PHE A 50 -10.71 0.70 8.79
C PHE A 50 -11.53 1.93 9.14
N THR A 51 -11.06 2.67 10.14
CA THR A 51 -11.46 4.07 10.32
C THR A 51 -10.64 4.96 9.39
N GLN A 52 -11.11 6.18 9.18
CA GLN A 52 -10.35 7.16 8.40
C GLN A 52 -8.97 7.42 9.01
N ALA A 53 -8.86 7.49 10.33
CA ALA A 53 -7.58 7.66 11.04
C ALA A 53 -6.64 6.47 10.79
N GLU A 54 -7.15 5.24 10.85
CA GLU A 54 -6.35 4.03 10.60
C GLU A 54 -5.82 3.99 9.16
N ILE A 55 -6.63 4.38 8.17
CA ILE A 55 -6.15 4.50 6.77
C ILE A 55 -5.01 5.53 6.69
N CYS A 56 -5.16 6.70 7.32
CA CYS A 56 -4.12 7.73 7.33
C CYS A 56 -2.81 7.24 7.97
N GLU A 57 -2.90 6.42 9.01
CA GLU A 57 -1.74 5.84 9.69
C GLU A 57 -1.12 4.69 8.90
N PHE A 58 -1.94 3.90 8.22
CA PHE A 58 -1.50 2.74 7.44
C PHE A 58 -0.75 3.15 6.17
N LEU A 59 -1.22 4.16 5.47
CA LEU A 59 -0.61 4.65 4.24
C LEU A 59 0.53 5.62 4.53
N ILE A 60 1.68 5.42 3.87
CA ILE A 60 2.84 6.31 3.94
C ILE A 60 2.61 7.50 3.00
N GLU A 61 1.61 8.29 3.29
CA GLU A 61 1.22 9.46 2.52
C GLU A 61 0.86 10.62 3.48
N PRO A 62 1.02 11.88 3.06
CA PRO A 62 0.56 12.99 3.87
C PRO A 62 -0.94 12.84 4.19
N LYS A 63 -1.29 13.07 5.43
CA LYS A 63 -2.66 12.93 5.95
C LYS A 63 -3.68 13.71 5.11
N GLN A 64 -3.31 14.92 4.69
CA GLN A 64 -4.16 15.75 3.84
C GLN A 64 -4.41 15.12 2.47
N THR A 65 -3.40 14.48 1.87
CA THR A 65 -3.52 13.74 0.62
C THR A 65 -4.49 12.57 0.75
N VAL A 66 -4.37 11.79 1.83
CA VAL A 66 -5.28 10.67 2.11
C VAL A 66 -6.71 11.15 2.31
N ASN A 67 -6.91 12.20 3.12
CA ASN A 67 -8.24 12.76 3.35
C ASN A 67 -8.89 13.30 2.06
N SER A 68 -8.12 13.95 1.20
CA SER A 68 -8.61 14.43 -0.10
C SER A 68 -8.99 13.28 -1.03
N ALA A 69 -8.19 12.22 -1.06
CA ALA A 69 -8.47 11.02 -1.84
C ALA A 69 -9.73 10.29 -1.34
N LEU A 70 -9.91 10.17 -0.02
CA LEU A 70 -11.11 9.59 0.60
C LEU A 70 -12.37 10.36 0.22
N LYS A 71 -12.34 11.69 0.31
CA LYS A 71 -13.46 12.56 -0.08
C LYS A 71 -13.82 12.42 -1.55
N LYS A 72 -12.81 12.34 -2.42
CA LYS A 72 -13.02 12.15 -3.86
C LYS A 72 -13.65 10.78 -4.14
N LEU A 73 -13.15 9.72 -3.54
CA LEU A 73 -13.70 8.38 -3.69
C LEU A 73 -15.15 8.30 -3.16
N GLU A 74 -15.47 8.98 -2.07
CA GLU A 74 -16.83 9.10 -1.55
C GLU A 74 -17.73 9.85 -2.54
N ALA A 75 -17.29 11.00 -3.04
CA ALA A 75 -18.03 11.79 -4.01
C ALA A 75 -18.30 11.03 -5.32
N GLU A 76 -17.36 10.20 -5.76
CA GLU A 76 -17.49 9.35 -6.94
C GLU A 76 -18.32 8.08 -6.68
N GLY A 77 -18.73 7.85 -5.43
CA GLY A 77 -19.60 6.75 -5.03
C GLY A 77 -18.91 5.39 -4.85
N TYR A 78 -17.59 5.34 -4.74
CA TYR A 78 -16.85 4.10 -4.53
C TYR A 78 -16.80 3.65 -3.08
N LEU A 79 -16.90 4.58 -2.14
CA LEU A 79 -16.91 4.28 -0.72
C LEU A 79 -17.87 5.20 0.04
N THR A 80 -18.20 4.82 1.26
CA THR A 80 -18.92 5.63 2.22
C THR A 80 -18.08 5.82 3.46
N LEU A 81 -18.21 6.99 4.07
CA LEU A 81 -17.68 7.30 5.39
C LEU A 81 -18.88 7.31 6.36
N SER A 82 -18.98 6.28 7.20
CA SER A 82 -20.07 6.20 8.17
C SER A 82 -19.94 7.29 9.22
N ALA A 83 -21.08 7.73 9.77
CA ALA A 83 -21.08 8.72 10.84
C ALA A 83 -20.30 8.21 12.06
N GLY A 84 -19.39 9.03 12.56
CA GLY A 84 -18.65 8.83 13.80
C GLY A 84 -18.76 10.06 14.70
N ALA A 85 -18.22 9.98 15.91
CA ALA A 85 -18.19 11.11 16.84
C ALA A 85 -17.41 12.31 16.28
N ASP A 86 -16.40 12.02 15.45
CA ASP A 86 -15.59 13.01 14.75
C ASP A 86 -15.14 12.46 13.39
N GLN A 87 -14.38 13.24 12.63
CA GLN A 87 -13.88 12.85 11.30
C GLN A 87 -12.97 11.62 11.36
N ARG A 88 -12.19 11.47 12.42
CA ARG A 88 -11.20 10.39 12.58
C ARG A 88 -11.85 9.04 12.85
N SER A 89 -12.99 9.00 13.53
CA SER A 89 -13.70 7.77 13.89
C SER A 89 -14.66 7.26 12.83
N LYS A 90 -14.79 7.98 11.70
CA LYS A 90 -15.59 7.53 10.57
C LYS A 90 -15.03 6.25 9.97
N ARG A 91 -15.90 5.27 9.78
CA ARG A 91 -15.51 4.01 9.12
C ARG A 91 -15.59 4.14 7.62
N VAL A 92 -14.59 3.56 6.97
CA VAL A 92 -14.48 3.53 5.51
C VAL A 92 -15.01 2.20 5.00
N CYS A 93 -16.06 2.25 4.19
CA CYS A 93 -16.70 1.07 3.64
C CYS A 93 -16.83 1.20 2.13
N LEU A 94 -16.53 0.12 1.39
CA LEU A 94 -16.80 0.08 -0.05
C LEU A 94 -18.31 0.03 -0.29
N THR A 95 -18.77 0.77 -1.29
CA THR A 95 -20.13 0.65 -1.81
C THR A 95 -20.22 -0.54 -2.76
N GLU A 96 -21.42 -0.91 -3.18
CA GLU A 96 -21.60 -1.91 -4.24
C GLU A 96 -20.88 -1.52 -5.54
N LYS A 97 -20.92 -0.24 -5.90
CA LYS A 97 -20.13 0.30 -7.03
C LYS A 97 -18.65 0.15 -6.80
N GLY A 98 -18.18 0.44 -5.58
CA GLY A 98 -16.78 0.29 -5.17
C GLY A 98 -16.32 -1.17 -5.25
N GLU A 99 -17.11 -2.10 -4.76
CA GLU A 99 -16.82 -3.54 -4.83
C GLU A 99 -16.68 -4.02 -6.29
N ARG A 100 -17.60 -3.62 -7.16
CA ARG A 100 -17.51 -3.94 -8.58
C ARG A 100 -16.26 -3.36 -9.24
N PHE A 101 -15.93 -2.12 -8.91
CA PHE A 101 -14.73 -1.46 -9.44
C PHE A 101 -13.44 -2.15 -8.96
N VAL A 102 -13.33 -2.42 -7.67
CA VAL A 102 -12.17 -3.10 -7.09
C VAL A 102 -11.98 -4.48 -7.72
N LYS A 103 -13.05 -5.25 -7.84
CA LYS A 103 -13.02 -6.57 -8.48
C LYS A 103 -12.57 -6.52 -9.95
N ALA A 104 -13.00 -5.50 -10.69
CA ALA A 104 -12.67 -5.38 -12.10
C ALA A 104 -11.27 -4.84 -12.38
N HIS A 105 -10.75 -3.99 -11.50
CA HIS A 105 -9.55 -3.20 -11.79
C HIS A 105 -8.43 -3.36 -10.76
N VAL A 106 -8.73 -3.49 -9.47
CA VAL A 106 -7.72 -3.54 -8.40
C VAL A 106 -7.27 -4.97 -8.11
N ASP A 107 -8.18 -5.94 -8.06
CA ASP A 107 -7.91 -7.33 -7.65
C ASP A 107 -6.79 -8.00 -8.47
N ARG A 108 -6.64 -7.62 -9.73
CA ARG A 108 -5.54 -8.13 -10.57
C ARG A 108 -4.15 -7.87 -10.00
N VAL A 109 -3.99 -6.86 -9.15
CA VAL A 109 -2.68 -6.53 -8.55
C VAL A 109 -2.33 -7.52 -7.46
N PRO A 110 -3.14 -7.70 -6.39
CA PRO A 110 -2.86 -8.75 -5.39
C PRO A 110 -2.87 -10.16 -5.99
N GLU A 111 -3.64 -10.43 -7.03
CA GLU A 111 -3.58 -11.70 -7.76
C GLU A 111 -2.22 -11.90 -8.43
N ALA A 112 -1.67 -10.88 -9.07
CA ALA A 112 -0.34 -10.92 -9.68
C ALA A 112 0.76 -11.05 -8.62
N GLU A 113 0.65 -10.36 -7.48
CA GLU A 113 1.56 -10.49 -6.34
C GLU A 113 1.55 -11.91 -5.78
N ALA A 114 0.36 -12.46 -5.55
CA ALA A 114 0.21 -13.84 -5.06
C ALA A 114 0.79 -14.86 -6.06
N ALA A 115 0.56 -14.65 -7.35
CA ALA A 115 1.11 -15.50 -8.40
C ALA A 115 2.64 -15.42 -8.46
N ALA A 116 3.20 -14.21 -8.33
CA ALA A 116 4.65 -14.00 -8.29
C ALA A 116 5.30 -14.69 -7.09
N LEU A 117 4.72 -14.52 -5.89
CA LEU A 117 5.19 -15.25 -4.70
C LEU A 117 5.01 -16.76 -4.85
N GLY A 118 3.93 -17.20 -5.48
CA GLY A 118 3.66 -18.61 -5.77
C GLY A 118 4.64 -19.24 -6.74
N ALA A 119 5.23 -18.47 -7.64
CA ALA A 119 6.26 -18.91 -8.57
C ALA A 119 7.65 -19.07 -7.93
N MET A 120 7.86 -18.49 -6.76
CA MET A 120 9.06 -18.68 -5.95
C MET A 120 8.98 -20.01 -5.18
N THR A 121 10.14 -20.63 -4.91
CA THR A 121 10.19 -21.78 -4.01
C THR A 121 9.79 -21.37 -2.59
N ALA A 122 9.36 -22.31 -1.77
CA ALA A 122 9.04 -22.05 -0.36
C ALA A 122 10.22 -21.44 0.39
N ALA A 123 11.43 -21.94 0.14
CA ALA A 123 12.65 -21.38 0.75
C ALA A 123 12.94 -19.94 0.32
N GLU A 124 12.71 -19.60 -0.93
CA GLU A 124 12.87 -18.23 -1.45
C GLU A 124 11.83 -17.27 -0.84
N ARG A 125 10.56 -17.68 -0.74
CA ARG A 125 9.52 -16.86 -0.08
C ARG A 125 9.85 -16.60 1.39
N ASP A 126 10.24 -17.64 2.12
CA ASP A 126 10.61 -17.54 3.53
C ASP A 126 11.84 -16.63 3.71
N ALA A 127 12.82 -16.76 2.84
CA ALA A 127 14.01 -15.91 2.84
C ALA A 127 13.67 -14.45 2.54
N LEU A 128 12.81 -14.18 1.56
CA LEU A 128 12.37 -12.83 1.20
C LEU A 128 11.70 -12.14 2.38
N ILE A 129 10.71 -12.79 2.99
CA ILE A 129 9.97 -12.26 4.14
C ILE A 129 10.91 -12.03 5.32
N ARG A 130 11.71 -13.04 5.67
CA ARG A 130 12.65 -12.99 6.79
C ARG A 130 13.71 -11.90 6.60
N LEU A 131 14.30 -11.80 5.43
CA LEU A 131 15.36 -10.83 5.14
C LEU A 131 14.80 -9.40 5.06
N THR A 132 13.62 -9.22 4.48
CA THR A 132 12.94 -7.91 4.47
C THR A 132 12.66 -7.44 5.89
N GLY A 133 12.12 -8.32 6.74
CA GLY A 133 11.87 -8.01 8.15
C GLY A 133 13.15 -7.70 8.94
N ARG A 134 14.21 -8.46 8.69
CA ARG A 134 15.53 -8.23 9.32
C ARG A 134 16.12 -6.88 8.89
N TYR A 135 16.11 -6.58 7.60
CA TYR A 135 16.60 -5.30 7.08
C TYR A 135 15.84 -4.13 7.71
N ARG A 136 14.50 -4.20 7.72
CA ARG A 136 13.65 -3.18 8.35
C ARG A 136 14.03 -2.95 9.82
N ALA A 137 14.19 -4.02 10.59
CA ALA A 137 14.53 -3.92 12.03
C ALA A 137 15.91 -3.30 12.25
N LEU A 138 16.92 -3.72 11.49
CA LEU A 138 18.27 -3.16 11.54
C LEU A 138 18.30 -1.69 11.13
N PHE A 139 17.55 -1.35 10.07
CA PHE A 139 17.46 0.03 9.61
C PHE A 139 16.82 0.94 10.65
N ALA A 140 15.71 0.52 11.25
CA ALA A 140 15.06 1.25 12.34
C ALA A 140 16.02 1.48 13.53
N GLN A 141 16.77 0.45 13.93
CA GLN A 141 17.76 0.57 15.00
C GLN A 141 18.85 1.62 14.67
N LYS A 142 19.34 1.61 13.43
CA LYS A 142 20.39 2.57 13.00
C LYS A 142 19.86 4.00 12.91
N LEU A 143 18.62 4.18 12.44
CA LEU A 143 17.97 5.50 12.40
C LEU A 143 17.83 6.11 13.80
N ASN A 144 17.51 5.30 14.80
CA ASN A 144 17.38 5.76 16.19
C ASN A 144 18.72 6.16 16.84
N CYS A 145 19.85 5.86 16.19
CA CYS A 145 21.19 6.25 16.65
C CYS A 145 21.70 7.55 16.00
N ILE A 146 20.95 8.17 15.11
CA ILE A 146 21.25 9.45 14.45
C ILE A 146 20.55 10.58 15.18
#